data_c655be043e69ca0e0e4a8b9c27d73b96
#
_entry.id   c655be043e69ca0e0e4a8b9c27d73b96
#
_cell.length_a   1.000
_cell.length_b   1.000
_cell.length_c   1.000
_cell.angle_alpha   90.00
_cell.angle_beta   90.00
_cell.angle_gamma   90.00
#
_symmetry.space_group_name_H-M   'P 1'
#
loop_
_entity.id
_entity.type
_entity.pdbx_description
1 polymer ?
#
loop_
_entity_poly.entity_id
_entity_poly.type
_entity_poly.pdbx_seq_one_letter_code
_entity_poly.pdbx_strand_id
1 'polypeptide(L)'
;MSVPNTACFAWLRYDSPNFIPQNAIMKNIRNFCIIAHIDHGKSTLADRLIQACGAVSQREFHDQILDSMDIERERGITIKSNSISLNYKSADGQDYLLNLIDTPGHVDFSHEVRRSLMACDGALIVVDASQGVEAQTVANLYLALEYDLTLLPIINKIDLPAANVEKVREEIDSDLGLDPFAAIPVSAKTGVGIQDVLEGIVTHLPPPKGDPEAPLKALVFDAHFDTFRGVILQVRVVEGTLKTGDMIHFMHGGRNYKVDELGYNQIKLVPKKQLSVGEVGYIVAGVKSVQDIEIGDTLTLLDKQADAPIPGYKKAKQVVFSSIYPMSTDEYLDLTKALEKLAINDAALTFEKDSSAALGFGFRCGFLGLLHLDVIQERLQREFDLGLVISAPSVKYKILLRDGTTVDVDNPSYWPDPTSIDKTTEPYIKAAIITPEEYVGAVMELCREHRSDSQTMNYLSAGRVEVKSEMPLGEVLFDFYGKLKMITRGYGSFDYEPIEYRPTNIVKVDILVNKEPVDALSYLVHRDKARARALHYCEQLAEAIPRHQFKIPIQGAIGGEIIARATIQPFRKDVTAKLYGGDVTRKNKLLEKQKRGKAKMKQFGSVNIPQKAFISVLRSEQD
;
A
#
# COMPACT_ATOMS: atom_id res chain seq x y z
N MET A 1 -21.03 -59.99 -60.87
CA MET A 1 -19.99 -60.53 -59.94
C MET A 1 -19.43 -59.36 -59.12
N SER A 2 -19.51 -59.52 -57.85
CA SER A 2 -18.79 -58.81 -56.78
C SER A 2 -18.89 -57.26 -56.68
N VAL A 3 -19.63 -56.85 -55.66
CA VAL A 3 -19.71 -55.54 -55.03
C VAL A 3 -18.47 -55.34 -54.15
N PRO A 4 -17.90 -54.14 -53.98
CA PRO A 4 -17.14 -53.79 -52.80
C PRO A 4 -17.90 -52.87 -51.86
N ASN A 5 -17.78 -53.21 -50.64
CA ASN A 5 -18.20 -52.66 -49.40
C ASN A 5 -17.74 -51.18 -49.19
N THR A 6 -18.68 -50.27 -48.96
CA THR A 6 -18.40 -48.89 -48.55
C THR A 6 -18.70 -48.76 -47.05
N ALA A 7 -17.63 -48.60 -46.26
CA ALA A 7 -17.74 -48.32 -44.84
C ALA A 7 -18.23 -46.86 -44.61
N CYS A 8 -19.38 -46.76 -43.93
CA CYS A 8 -19.95 -45.50 -43.46
C CYS A 8 -19.14 -45.00 -42.25
N PHE A 9 -18.40 -43.89 -42.42
CA PHE A 9 -17.87 -43.10 -41.30
C PHE A 9 -19.01 -42.24 -40.75
N ALA A 10 -19.51 -42.61 -39.58
CA ALA A 10 -20.39 -41.77 -38.80
C ALA A 10 -19.59 -40.61 -38.22
N TRP A 11 -19.82 -39.40 -38.73
CA TRP A 11 -19.36 -38.16 -38.12
C TRP A 11 -20.19 -37.89 -36.86
N LEU A 12 -19.58 -38.01 -35.70
CA LEU A 12 -20.08 -37.47 -34.46
C LEU A 12 -20.26 -35.96 -34.62
N ARG A 13 -21.50 -35.52 -34.72
CA ARG A 13 -21.87 -34.12 -34.57
C ARG A 13 -21.59 -33.76 -33.09
N TYR A 14 -20.56 -32.96 -32.88
CA TYR A 14 -20.43 -32.15 -31.67
C TYR A 14 -21.60 -31.14 -31.71
N ASP A 15 -22.55 -31.32 -30.83
CA ASP A 15 -23.59 -30.32 -30.57
C ASP A 15 -22.91 -29.03 -30.13
N SER A 16 -23.10 -27.96 -30.91
CA SER A 16 -22.69 -26.62 -30.58
C SER A 16 -23.39 -26.21 -29.29
N PRO A 17 -22.66 -25.63 -28.32
CA PRO A 17 -23.32 -25.12 -27.12
C PRO A 17 -24.37 -24.07 -27.54
N ASN A 18 -25.56 -24.18 -26.97
CA ASN A 18 -26.72 -23.31 -27.15
C ASN A 18 -26.27 -21.82 -27.23
N PHE A 19 -26.63 -21.17 -28.32
CA PHE A 19 -26.43 -19.73 -28.53
C PHE A 19 -27.41 -19.00 -27.61
N ILE A 20 -27.00 -18.67 -26.39
CA ILE A 20 -27.76 -17.82 -25.46
C ILE A 20 -27.72 -16.40 -26.03
N PRO A 21 -28.87 -15.72 -26.25
CA PRO A 21 -28.86 -14.34 -26.74
C PRO A 21 -28.04 -13.42 -25.81
N GLN A 22 -27.19 -12.55 -26.37
CA GLN A 22 -26.30 -11.67 -25.60
C GLN A 22 -26.99 -10.87 -24.49
N ASN A 23 -28.23 -10.42 -24.71
CA ASN A 23 -29.05 -9.76 -23.68
C ASN A 23 -29.45 -10.67 -22.49
N ALA A 24 -29.47 -12.00 -22.69
CA ALA A 24 -29.73 -12.94 -21.60
C ALA A 24 -28.47 -13.21 -20.78
N ILE A 25 -27.28 -13.15 -21.41
CA ILE A 25 -25.99 -13.34 -20.72
C ILE A 25 -25.74 -12.20 -19.73
N MET A 26 -26.00 -10.93 -20.09
CA MET A 26 -25.80 -9.77 -19.20
C MET A 26 -26.63 -9.86 -17.92
N LYS A 27 -27.87 -10.38 -17.97
CA LYS A 27 -28.73 -10.53 -16.79
C LYS A 27 -28.15 -11.46 -15.73
N ASN A 28 -27.32 -12.40 -16.14
CA ASN A 28 -26.75 -13.42 -15.28
C ASN A 28 -25.27 -13.16 -14.89
N ILE A 29 -24.77 -11.94 -15.13
CA ILE A 29 -23.45 -11.50 -14.66
C ILE A 29 -23.61 -10.70 -13.36
N ARG A 30 -22.68 -10.91 -12.41
CA ARG A 30 -22.54 -10.07 -11.21
C ARG A 30 -21.08 -9.72 -11.02
N ASN A 31 -20.77 -8.42 -11.08
CA ASN A 31 -19.43 -7.89 -10.83
C ASN A 31 -19.42 -7.27 -9.44
N PHE A 32 -18.65 -7.83 -8.52
CA PHE A 32 -18.66 -7.38 -7.15
C PHE A 32 -17.27 -7.49 -6.51
N CYS A 33 -17.07 -6.69 -5.48
CA CYS A 33 -15.90 -6.76 -4.63
C CYS A 33 -16.29 -7.05 -3.18
N ILE A 34 -15.29 -7.37 -2.37
CA ILE A 34 -15.44 -7.52 -0.92
C ILE A 34 -14.66 -6.39 -0.25
N ILE A 35 -15.34 -5.55 0.50
CA ILE A 35 -14.77 -4.50 1.31
C ILE A 35 -14.94 -4.83 2.80
N ALA A 36 -13.87 -4.66 3.56
CA ALA A 36 -13.84 -5.02 4.97
C ALA A 36 -12.75 -4.24 5.69
N HIS A 37 -12.88 -4.11 7.00
CA HIS A 37 -11.75 -3.74 7.85
C HIS A 37 -10.71 -4.88 7.90
N ILE A 38 -9.46 -4.55 8.28
CA ILE A 38 -8.40 -5.54 8.52
C ILE A 38 -8.91 -6.55 9.55
N ASP A 39 -8.61 -7.84 9.35
CA ASP A 39 -8.99 -8.96 10.19
C ASP A 39 -10.50 -9.26 10.28
N HIS A 40 -11.41 -8.59 9.56
CA HIS A 40 -12.84 -8.95 9.51
C HIS A 40 -13.13 -10.23 8.71
N GLY A 41 -12.09 -10.82 8.07
CA GLY A 41 -12.18 -12.12 7.40
C GLY A 41 -12.54 -12.04 5.92
N LYS A 42 -12.16 -10.95 5.23
CA LYS A 42 -12.35 -10.74 3.80
C LYS A 42 -11.80 -11.89 2.94
N SER A 43 -10.51 -12.21 3.05
CA SER A 43 -9.85 -13.27 2.26
C SER A 43 -10.44 -14.66 2.57
N THR A 44 -10.77 -14.92 3.84
CA THR A 44 -11.44 -16.18 4.24
C THR A 44 -12.83 -16.32 3.62
N LEU A 45 -13.60 -15.20 3.53
CA LEU A 45 -14.90 -15.20 2.86
C LEU A 45 -14.73 -15.45 1.36
N ALA A 46 -13.78 -14.78 0.70
CA ALA A 46 -13.46 -14.98 -0.70
C ALA A 46 -13.14 -16.46 -1.00
N ASP A 47 -12.27 -17.07 -0.20
CA ASP A 47 -11.92 -18.51 -0.31
C ASP A 47 -13.15 -19.41 -0.25
N ARG A 48 -14.08 -19.13 0.67
CA ARG A 48 -15.32 -19.93 0.82
C ARG A 48 -16.27 -19.78 -0.37
N LEU A 49 -16.39 -18.56 -0.91
CA LEU A 49 -17.17 -18.32 -2.13
C LEU A 49 -16.56 -19.08 -3.33
N ILE A 50 -15.25 -19.03 -3.50
CA ILE A 50 -14.51 -19.76 -4.54
C ILE A 50 -14.73 -21.29 -4.40
N GLN A 51 -14.61 -21.78 -3.17
CA GLN A 51 -14.81 -23.20 -2.86
C GLN A 51 -16.26 -23.65 -3.12
N ALA A 52 -17.25 -22.86 -2.69
CA ALA A 52 -18.67 -23.17 -2.86
C ALA A 52 -19.09 -23.18 -4.35
N CYS A 53 -18.47 -22.34 -5.18
CA CYS A 53 -18.68 -22.37 -6.64
C CYS A 53 -17.93 -23.52 -7.34
N GLY A 54 -17.16 -24.33 -6.62
CA GLY A 54 -16.43 -25.47 -7.20
C GLY A 54 -15.28 -25.10 -8.13
N ALA A 55 -14.79 -23.86 -8.05
CA ALA A 55 -13.69 -23.37 -8.90
C ALA A 55 -12.34 -24.02 -8.55
N VAL A 56 -12.20 -24.58 -7.33
CA VAL A 56 -11.01 -25.26 -6.81
C VAL A 56 -11.37 -26.65 -6.34
N SER A 57 -10.55 -27.63 -6.73
CA SER A 57 -10.68 -28.98 -6.16
C SER A 57 -10.21 -28.99 -4.70
N GLN A 58 -10.76 -29.90 -3.87
CA GLN A 58 -10.33 -30.04 -2.47
C GLN A 58 -8.83 -30.31 -2.29
N ARG A 59 -8.13 -30.81 -3.31
CA ARG A 59 -6.69 -31.10 -3.28
C ARG A 59 -5.83 -29.87 -3.61
N GLU A 60 -6.38 -28.94 -4.36
CA GLU A 60 -5.71 -27.70 -4.77
C GLU A 60 -6.07 -26.53 -3.85
N PHE A 61 -7.02 -26.73 -2.95
CA PHE A 61 -7.42 -25.71 -1.98
C PHE A 61 -6.30 -25.46 -0.96
N HIS A 62 -5.91 -24.22 -0.82
CA HIS A 62 -5.11 -23.69 0.27
C HIS A 62 -5.74 -22.40 0.77
N ASP A 63 -5.48 -22.04 2.00
CA ASP A 63 -6.01 -20.80 2.56
C ASP A 63 -5.44 -19.58 1.83
N GLN A 64 -6.25 -18.53 1.67
CA GLN A 64 -5.90 -17.27 1.02
C GLN A 64 -5.46 -17.46 -0.45
N ILE A 65 -6.33 -18.12 -1.24
CA ILE A 65 -6.07 -18.47 -2.65
C ILE A 65 -5.78 -17.24 -3.50
N LEU A 66 -6.46 -16.12 -3.25
CA LEU A 66 -6.29 -14.87 -3.99
C LEU A 66 -5.07 -14.07 -3.53
N ASP A 67 -4.58 -14.28 -2.31
CA ASP A 67 -3.38 -13.64 -1.79
C ASP A 67 -2.13 -14.32 -2.39
N SER A 68 -1.64 -13.76 -3.49
CA SER A 68 -0.57 -14.38 -4.30
C SER A 68 0.83 -14.23 -3.71
N MET A 69 1.02 -13.26 -2.81
CA MET A 69 2.31 -12.97 -2.18
C MET A 69 2.42 -13.62 -0.81
N ASP A 70 3.62 -14.12 -0.45
CA ASP A 70 3.88 -14.66 0.88
C ASP A 70 3.67 -13.63 1.98
N ILE A 71 4.01 -12.36 1.71
CA ILE A 71 3.80 -11.22 2.60
C ILE A 71 2.32 -10.99 2.91
N GLU A 72 1.43 -11.12 1.93
CA GLU A 72 -0.01 -11.01 2.13
C GLU A 72 -0.50 -12.06 3.13
N ARG A 73 -0.08 -13.32 2.93
CA ARG A 73 -0.44 -14.46 3.78
C ARG A 73 0.11 -14.35 5.19
N GLU A 74 1.37 -13.92 5.34
CA GLU A 74 2.00 -13.76 6.66
C GLU A 74 1.39 -12.61 7.46
N ARG A 75 1.06 -11.49 6.79
CA ARG A 75 0.49 -10.30 7.45
C ARG A 75 -1.04 -10.35 7.57
N GLY A 76 -1.70 -11.29 6.88
CA GLY A 76 -3.16 -11.40 6.84
C GLY A 76 -3.85 -10.22 6.13
N ILE A 77 -3.14 -9.53 5.23
CA ILE A 77 -3.66 -8.37 4.49
C ILE A 77 -3.53 -8.58 2.99
N THR A 78 -4.56 -8.23 2.24
CA THR A 78 -4.46 -8.14 0.78
C THR A 78 -3.76 -6.84 0.40
N ILE A 79 -2.69 -6.94 -0.38
CA ILE A 79 -1.90 -5.81 -0.86
C ILE A 79 -2.30 -5.47 -2.29
N LYS A 80 -2.43 -6.49 -3.14
CA LYS A 80 -2.77 -6.34 -4.55
C LYS A 80 -4.16 -6.89 -4.85
N SER A 81 -4.93 -6.15 -5.65
CA SER A 81 -6.22 -6.61 -6.14
C SER A 81 -6.07 -7.82 -7.06
N ASN A 82 -6.91 -8.82 -6.87
CA ASN A 82 -7.00 -9.97 -7.74
C ASN A 82 -8.44 -10.16 -8.21
N SER A 83 -8.65 -10.66 -9.41
CA SER A 83 -9.99 -10.95 -9.92
C SER A 83 -10.15 -12.41 -10.30
N ILE A 84 -11.33 -12.98 -10.02
CA ILE A 84 -11.66 -14.34 -10.39
C ILE A 84 -13.10 -14.42 -10.89
N SER A 85 -13.30 -15.16 -11.99
CA SER A 85 -14.61 -15.45 -12.57
C SER A 85 -15.08 -16.82 -12.13
N LEU A 86 -16.23 -16.86 -11.45
CA LEU A 86 -16.82 -18.05 -10.84
C LEU A 86 -18.13 -18.40 -11.55
N ASN A 87 -18.33 -19.67 -11.87
CA ASN A 87 -19.62 -20.15 -12.36
C ASN A 87 -20.46 -20.62 -11.18
N TYR A 88 -21.67 -20.10 -11.05
CA TYR A 88 -22.57 -20.44 -9.97
C TYR A 88 -23.94 -20.80 -10.51
N LYS A 89 -24.49 -21.93 -10.04
CA LYS A 89 -25.86 -22.34 -10.33
C LYS A 89 -26.74 -21.97 -9.16
N SER A 90 -27.60 -20.98 -9.34
CA SER A 90 -28.50 -20.48 -8.31
C SER A 90 -29.69 -21.41 -8.07
N ALA A 91 -30.36 -21.23 -6.95
CA ALA A 91 -31.60 -21.94 -6.59
C ALA A 91 -32.74 -21.74 -7.59
N ASP A 92 -32.72 -20.65 -8.38
CA ASP A 92 -33.64 -20.39 -9.49
C ASP A 92 -33.40 -21.29 -10.71
N GLY A 93 -32.35 -22.11 -10.68
CA GLY A 93 -31.95 -23.05 -11.72
C GLY A 93 -31.15 -22.43 -12.87
N GLN A 94 -30.87 -21.11 -12.82
CA GLN A 94 -30.08 -20.42 -13.83
C GLN A 94 -28.58 -20.47 -13.49
N ASP A 95 -27.75 -20.43 -14.53
CA ASP A 95 -26.29 -20.32 -14.39
C ASP A 95 -25.88 -18.85 -14.39
N TYR A 96 -25.11 -18.45 -13.38
CA TYR A 96 -24.58 -17.10 -13.21
C TYR A 96 -23.07 -17.08 -13.35
N LEU A 97 -22.54 -16.00 -13.90
CA LEU A 97 -21.12 -15.65 -13.92
C LEU A 97 -20.87 -14.59 -12.83
N LEU A 98 -20.19 -14.99 -11.77
CA LEU A 98 -19.85 -14.14 -10.64
C LEU A 98 -18.38 -13.70 -10.77
N ASN A 99 -18.15 -12.43 -11.05
CA ASN A 99 -16.81 -11.86 -11.10
C ASN A 99 -16.50 -11.21 -9.76
N LEU A 100 -15.70 -11.91 -8.96
CA LEU A 100 -15.19 -11.41 -7.68
C LEU A 100 -13.90 -10.65 -7.92
N ILE A 101 -13.85 -9.39 -7.49
CA ILE A 101 -12.64 -8.56 -7.47
C ILE A 101 -12.25 -8.37 -6.01
N ASP A 102 -11.16 -9.01 -5.59
CA ASP A 102 -10.66 -8.88 -4.23
C ASP A 102 -9.92 -7.54 -4.09
N THR A 103 -10.19 -6.81 -3.00
CA THR A 103 -9.67 -5.44 -2.80
C THR A 103 -8.80 -5.38 -1.54
N PRO A 104 -7.73 -4.59 -1.53
CA PRO A 104 -7.03 -4.28 -0.29
C PRO A 104 -7.97 -3.68 0.77
N GLY A 105 -7.67 -3.92 2.05
CA GLY A 105 -8.44 -3.35 3.16
C GLY A 105 -7.80 -2.12 3.80
N HIS A 106 -6.53 -1.82 3.50
CA HIS A 106 -5.77 -0.77 4.18
C HIS A 106 -5.80 0.56 3.43
N VAL A 107 -5.81 1.69 4.17
CA VAL A 107 -5.88 3.05 3.62
C VAL A 107 -4.75 3.39 2.64
N ASP A 108 -3.54 2.89 2.87
CA ASP A 108 -2.39 3.11 1.96
C ASP A 108 -2.66 2.59 0.55
N PHE A 109 -3.53 1.58 0.41
CA PHE A 109 -3.95 0.99 -0.85
C PHE A 109 -5.30 1.51 -1.36
N SER A 110 -5.82 2.61 -0.81
CA SER A 110 -7.11 3.20 -1.21
C SER A 110 -7.22 3.46 -2.71
N HIS A 111 -6.10 3.73 -3.38
CA HIS A 111 -6.06 3.89 -4.83
C HIS A 111 -6.37 2.59 -5.58
N GLU A 112 -5.92 1.43 -5.09
CA GLU A 112 -6.27 0.12 -5.66
C GLU A 112 -7.71 -0.24 -5.35
N VAL A 113 -8.19 0.08 -4.15
CA VAL A 113 -9.61 -0.06 -3.80
C VAL A 113 -10.48 0.72 -4.78
N ARG A 114 -10.18 2.00 -5.03
CA ARG A 114 -10.93 2.83 -6.00
C ARG A 114 -11.01 2.20 -7.40
N ARG A 115 -9.89 1.69 -7.91
CA ARG A 115 -9.83 1.05 -9.23
C ARG A 115 -10.68 -0.22 -9.29
N SER A 116 -10.63 -1.01 -8.24
CA SER A 116 -11.45 -2.22 -8.12
C SER A 116 -12.93 -1.90 -8.02
N LEU A 117 -13.32 -0.88 -7.23
CA LEU A 117 -14.70 -0.40 -7.14
C LEU A 117 -15.25 0.06 -8.49
N MET A 118 -14.46 0.78 -9.29
CA MET A 118 -14.85 1.20 -10.67
C MET A 118 -15.17 0.00 -11.58
N ALA A 119 -14.59 -1.17 -11.30
CA ALA A 119 -14.83 -2.38 -12.07
C ALA A 119 -16.02 -3.20 -11.55
N CYS A 120 -16.73 -2.76 -10.51
CA CYS A 120 -17.85 -3.47 -9.87
C CYS A 120 -19.20 -2.80 -10.11
N ASP A 121 -20.29 -3.57 -9.93
CA ASP A 121 -21.67 -3.09 -9.90
C ASP A 121 -22.24 -3.19 -8.47
N GLY A 122 -21.57 -3.92 -7.59
CA GLY A 122 -21.93 -4.04 -6.19
C GLY A 122 -20.75 -4.39 -5.30
N ALA A 123 -20.94 -4.32 -3.98
CA ALA A 123 -19.93 -4.68 -3.01
C ALA A 123 -20.53 -5.40 -1.81
N LEU A 124 -19.81 -6.40 -1.29
CA LEU A 124 -20.09 -7.03 -0.01
C LEU A 124 -19.37 -6.25 1.09
N ILE A 125 -20.09 -5.69 2.04
CA ILE A 125 -19.51 -5.03 3.22
C ILE A 125 -19.45 -6.04 4.36
N VAL A 126 -18.24 -6.45 4.74
CA VAL A 126 -18.02 -7.44 5.79
C VAL A 126 -17.76 -6.77 7.12
N VAL A 127 -18.57 -7.08 8.11
CA VAL A 127 -18.47 -6.59 9.48
C VAL A 127 -18.28 -7.79 10.41
N ASP A 128 -17.34 -7.69 11.35
CA ASP A 128 -17.08 -8.71 12.36
C ASP A 128 -18.18 -8.69 13.43
N ALA A 129 -18.82 -9.84 13.70
CA ALA A 129 -19.89 -9.97 14.70
C ALA A 129 -19.44 -9.65 16.14
N SER A 130 -18.14 -9.67 16.42
CA SER A 130 -17.58 -9.38 17.75
C SER A 130 -17.01 -7.97 17.90
N GLN A 131 -16.52 -7.37 16.79
CA GLN A 131 -15.91 -6.04 16.81
C GLN A 131 -16.88 -4.94 16.35
N GLY A 132 -17.82 -5.25 15.44
CA GLY A 132 -18.77 -4.29 14.88
C GLY A 132 -18.16 -3.41 13.78
N VAL A 133 -18.77 -2.24 13.55
CA VAL A 133 -18.35 -1.29 12.51
C VAL A 133 -17.06 -0.57 12.91
N GLU A 134 -16.08 -0.52 12.00
CA GLU A 134 -14.77 0.11 12.19
C GLU A 134 -14.55 1.28 11.21
N ALA A 135 -13.55 2.15 11.46
CA ALA A 135 -13.30 3.36 10.66
C ALA A 135 -13.11 3.07 9.16
N GLN A 136 -12.36 2.02 8.83
CA GLN A 136 -12.14 1.63 7.43
C GLN A 136 -13.42 1.12 6.76
N THR A 137 -14.34 0.50 7.51
CA THR A 137 -15.64 0.08 6.98
C THR A 137 -16.44 1.30 6.53
N VAL A 138 -16.47 2.35 7.36
CA VAL A 138 -17.14 3.62 7.04
C VAL A 138 -16.48 4.34 5.87
N ALA A 139 -15.14 4.43 5.86
CA ALA A 139 -14.40 5.04 4.76
C ALA A 139 -14.63 4.32 3.42
N ASN A 140 -14.57 2.99 3.43
CA ASN A 140 -14.82 2.18 2.24
C ASN A 140 -16.30 2.24 1.79
N LEU A 141 -17.24 2.40 2.73
CA LEU A 141 -18.65 2.67 2.40
C LEU A 141 -18.79 3.94 1.56
N TYR A 142 -18.19 5.06 2.02
CA TYR A 142 -18.25 6.33 1.28
C TYR A 142 -17.61 6.20 -0.10
N LEU A 143 -16.50 5.48 -0.21
CA LEU A 143 -15.87 5.20 -1.51
C LEU A 143 -16.81 4.40 -2.44
N ALA A 144 -17.48 3.37 -1.93
CA ALA A 144 -18.42 2.58 -2.71
C ALA A 144 -19.63 3.41 -3.18
N LEU A 145 -20.12 4.33 -2.33
CA LEU A 145 -21.19 5.26 -2.68
C LEU A 145 -20.76 6.30 -3.72
N GLU A 146 -19.49 6.73 -3.73
CA GLU A 146 -18.95 7.62 -4.80
C GLU A 146 -19.08 6.99 -6.19
N TYR A 147 -19.07 5.64 -6.28
CA TYR A 147 -19.21 4.87 -7.53
C TYR A 147 -20.61 4.27 -7.75
N ASP A 148 -21.60 4.67 -6.96
CA ASP A 148 -23.00 4.21 -7.07
C ASP A 148 -23.17 2.68 -6.99
N LEU A 149 -22.35 2.01 -6.14
CA LEU A 149 -22.39 0.57 -5.97
C LEU A 149 -23.58 0.15 -5.10
N THR A 150 -24.23 -0.95 -5.46
CA THR A 150 -25.21 -1.62 -4.58
C THR A 150 -24.47 -2.40 -3.49
N LEU A 151 -24.85 -2.15 -2.23
CA LEU A 151 -24.15 -2.68 -1.07
C LEU A 151 -24.95 -3.81 -0.42
N LEU A 152 -24.28 -4.93 -0.12
CA LEU A 152 -24.84 -6.06 0.61
C LEU A 152 -24.03 -6.28 1.90
N PRO A 153 -24.59 -6.00 3.08
CA PRO A 153 -23.89 -6.20 4.33
C PRO A 153 -23.80 -7.69 4.71
N ILE A 154 -22.63 -8.09 5.22
CA ILE A 154 -22.33 -9.46 5.66
C ILE A 154 -21.79 -9.37 7.09
N ILE A 155 -22.40 -10.08 8.03
CA ILE A 155 -21.95 -10.17 9.43
C ILE A 155 -21.16 -11.46 9.59
N ASN A 156 -19.84 -11.35 9.66
CA ASN A 156 -18.93 -12.49 9.71
C ASN A 156 -18.52 -12.85 11.15
N LYS A 157 -17.92 -14.02 11.31
CA LYS A 157 -17.42 -14.59 12.57
C LYS A 157 -18.49 -14.83 13.63
N ILE A 158 -19.69 -15.24 13.22
CA ILE A 158 -20.78 -15.59 14.16
C ILE A 158 -20.46 -16.80 15.04
N ASP A 159 -19.39 -17.54 14.73
CA ASP A 159 -18.88 -18.67 15.51
C ASP A 159 -18.10 -18.26 16.77
N LEU A 160 -17.74 -16.99 16.92
CA LEU A 160 -17.00 -16.50 18.08
C LEU A 160 -17.93 -16.37 19.31
N PRO A 161 -17.44 -16.70 20.53
CA PRO A 161 -18.23 -16.55 21.76
C PRO A 161 -18.67 -15.11 22.05
N ALA A 162 -17.92 -14.11 21.57
CA ALA A 162 -18.22 -12.68 21.73
C ALA A 162 -19.12 -12.11 20.63
N ALA A 163 -19.55 -12.94 19.65
CA ALA A 163 -20.37 -12.50 18.53
C ALA A 163 -21.76 -12.04 19.01
N ASN A 164 -22.18 -10.86 18.51
CA ASN A 164 -23.51 -10.31 18.78
C ASN A 164 -24.12 -9.76 17.49
N VAL A 165 -24.84 -10.62 16.77
CA VAL A 165 -25.44 -10.30 15.47
C VAL A 165 -26.44 -9.16 15.55
N GLU A 166 -27.29 -9.14 16.57
CA GLU A 166 -28.34 -8.10 16.71
C GLU A 166 -27.72 -6.72 16.95
N LYS A 167 -26.69 -6.63 17.81
CA LYS A 167 -25.96 -5.39 18.04
C LYS A 167 -25.32 -4.87 16.74
N VAL A 168 -24.69 -5.75 15.96
CA VAL A 168 -24.05 -5.37 14.70
C VAL A 168 -25.08 -4.97 13.64
N ARG A 169 -26.28 -5.54 13.65
CA ARG A 169 -27.40 -5.07 12.82
C ARG A 169 -27.81 -3.64 13.15
N GLU A 170 -27.89 -3.31 14.45
CA GLU A 170 -28.16 -1.93 14.90
C GLU A 170 -27.08 -0.95 14.45
N GLU A 171 -25.80 -1.37 14.50
CA GLU A 171 -24.66 -0.55 14.01
C GLU A 171 -24.70 -0.40 12.46
N ILE A 172 -25.09 -1.43 11.71
CA ILE A 172 -25.25 -1.37 10.25
C ILE A 172 -26.34 -0.35 9.87
N ASP A 173 -27.46 -0.32 10.58
CA ASP A 173 -28.51 0.68 10.37
C ASP A 173 -28.06 2.09 10.77
N SER A 174 -27.56 2.25 11.99
CA SER A 174 -27.24 3.57 12.56
C SER A 174 -25.98 4.21 11.99
N ASP A 175 -24.91 3.44 11.78
CA ASP A 175 -23.59 3.96 11.42
C ASP A 175 -23.33 3.90 9.91
N LEU A 176 -23.91 2.88 9.22
CA LEU A 176 -23.74 2.73 7.77
C LEU A 176 -24.99 3.15 6.98
N GLY A 177 -26.17 3.28 7.61
CA GLY A 177 -27.43 3.61 6.94
C GLY A 177 -27.88 2.54 5.94
N LEU A 178 -27.51 1.27 6.18
CA LEU A 178 -27.89 0.13 5.35
C LEU A 178 -29.01 -0.67 6.02
N ASP A 179 -29.80 -1.42 5.20
CA ASP A 179 -30.89 -2.25 5.72
C ASP A 179 -30.32 -3.39 6.60
N PRO A 180 -30.58 -3.38 7.92
CA PRO A 180 -30.10 -4.39 8.85
C PRO A 180 -30.67 -5.79 8.59
N PHE A 181 -31.85 -5.88 7.95
CA PHE A 181 -32.50 -7.16 7.63
C PHE A 181 -31.92 -7.80 6.36
N ALA A 182 -31.29 -7.02 5.47
CA ALA A 182 -30.53 -7.52 4.34
C ALA A 182 -29.18 -8.10 4.77
N ALA A 183 -28.72 -7.82 6.00
CA ALA A 183 -27.43 -8.29 6.52
C ALA A 183 -27.43 -9.82 6.72
N ILE A 184 -26.54 -10.52 6.02
CA ILE A 184 -26.44 -11.99 6.04
C ILE A 184 -25.42 -12.42 7.10
N PRO A 185 -25.83 -13.15 8.17
CA PRO A 185 -24.92 -13.66 9.17
C PRO A 185 -24.18 -14.90 8.67
N VAL A 186 -22.84 -14.90 8.78
CA VAL A 186 -21.97 -15.97 8.28
C VAL A 186 -20.84 -16.31 9.23
N SER A 187 -20.31 -17.51 9.11
CA SER A 187 -18.97 -17.85 9.58
C SER A 187 -18.15 -18.34 8.38
N ALA A 188 -17.30 -17.48 7.86
CA ALA A 188 -16.37 -17.85 6.80
C ALA A 188 -15.44 -19.00 7.23
N LYS A 189 -15.08 -19.06 8.51
CA LYS A 189 -14.27 -20.15 9.08
C LYS A 189 -14.95 -21.51 9.00
N THR A 190 -16.21 -21.61 9.39
CA THR A 190 -16.96 -22.87 9.45
C THR A 190 -17.76 -23.18 8.19
N GLY A 191 -17.95 -22.18 7.31
CA GLY A 191 -18.73 -22.30 6.08
C GLY A 191 -20.24 -22.06 6.26
N VAL A 192 -20.70 -21.70 7.46
CA VAL A 192 -22.13 -21.41 7.73
C VAL A 192 -22.54 -20.13 7.01
N GLY A 193 -23.70 -20.14 6.32
CA GLY A 193 -24.27 -18.97 5.64
C GLY A 193 -23.66 -18.65 4.28
N ILE A 194 -22.66 -19.38 3.79
CA ILE A 194 -21.99 -19.08 2.50
C ILE A 194 -22.93 -19.21 1.32
N GLN A 195 -23.84 -20.21 1.35
CA GLN A 195 -24.85 -20.38 0.30
C GLN A 195 -25.81 -19.18 0.26
N ASP A 196 -26.19 -18.66 1.44
CA ASP A 196 -27.09 -17.51 1.55
C ASP A 196 -26.41 -16.24 0.97
N VAL A 197 -25.07 -16.10 1.12
CA VAL A 197 -24.32 -15.02 0.49
C VAL A 197 -24.35 -15.14 -1.04
N LEU A 198 -24.14 -16.34 -1.59
CA LEU A 198 -24.19 -16.55 -3.05
C LEU A 198 -25.57 -16.23 -3.62
N GLU A 199 -26.64 -16.66 -2.97
CA GLU A 199 -28.00 -16.30 -3.36
C GLU A 199 -28.29 -14.81 -3.15
N GLY A 200 -27.75 -14.21 -2.07
CA GLY A 200 -27.80 -12.78 -1.81
C GLY A 200 -27.13 -11.95 -2.93
N ILE A 201 -25.97 -12.39 -3.42
CA ILE A 201 -25.28 -11.75 -4.56
C ILE A 201 -26.16 -11.77 -5.80
N VAL A 202 -26.78 -12.92 -6.12
CA VAL A 202 -27.65 -13.07 -7.30
C VAL A 202 -28.88 -12.18 -7.19
N THR A 203 -29.52 -12.11 -6.00
CA THR A 203 -30.82 -11.45 -5.80
C THR A 203 -30.72 -9.95 -5.56
N HIS A 204 -29.69 -9.48 -4.83
CA HIS A 204 -29.56 -8.06 -4.42
C HIS A 204 -28.66 -7.24 -5.33
N LEU A 205 -27.58 -7.84 -5.87
CA LEU A 205 -26.70 -7.07 -6.73
C LEU A 205 -27.26 -6.94 -8.15
N PRO A 206 -27.17 -5.76 -8.78
CA PRO A 206 -27.67 -5.56 -10.14
C PRO A 206 -26.77 -6.24 -11.18
N PRO A 207 -27.33 -6.62 -12.32
CA PRO A 207 -26.55 -7.00 -13.49
C PRO A 207 -25.85 -5.76 -14.06
N PRO A 208 -24.73 -5.92 -14.79
CA PRO A 208 -24.05 -4.83 -15.48
C PRO A 208 -24.95 -4.19 -16.53
N LYS A 209 -24.78 -2.87 -16.72
CA LYS A 209 -25.49 -2.08 -17.74
C LYS A 209 -24.53 -1.76 -18.89
N GLY A 210 -25.05 -1.59 -20.10
CA GLY A 210 -24.27 -1.15 -21.28
C GLY A 210 -24.89 -1.64 -22.59
N ASP A 211 -24.40 -1.11 -23.72
CA ASP A 211 -24.82 -1.46 -25.05
C ASP A 211 -23.74 -2.25 -25.79
N PRO A 212 -23.97 -3.52 -26.17
CA PRO A 212 -22.99 -4.33 -26.90
C PRO A 212 -22.66 -3.82 -28.31
N GLU A 213 -23.51 -3.00 -28.92
CA GLU A 213 -23.31 -2.42 -30.28
C GLU A 213 -22.65 -1.04 -30.26
N ALA A 214 -22.51 -0.44 -29.06
CA ALA A 214 -21.82 0.83 -28.89
C ALA A 214 -20.30 0.72 -29.22
N PRO A 215 -19.60 1.85 -29.43
CA PRO A 215 -18.14 1.84 -29.44
C PRO A 215 -17.55 1.25 -28.17
N LEU A 216 -16.49 0.45 -28.32
CA LEU A 216 -15.85 -0.22 -27.18
C LEU A 216 -15.40 0.81 -26.14
N LYS A 217 -15.80 0.59 -24.90
CA LYS A 217 -15.20 1.17 -23.69
C LYS A 217 -14.89 0.04 -22.71
N ALA A 218 -13.61 -0.22 -22.47
CA ALA A 218 -13.18 -1.16 -21.46
C ALA A 218 -12.26 -0.47 -20.46
N LEU A 219 -12.52 -0.66 -19.18
CA LEU A 219 -11.71 -0.13 -18.07
C LEU A 219 -10.54 -1.07 -17.81
N VAL A 220 -9.31 -0.56 -17.81
CA VAL A 220 -8.14 -1.28 -17.29
C VAL A 220 -8.05 -1.01 -15.79
N PHE A 221 -8.43 -1.96 -14.95
CA PHE A 221 -8.42 -1.75 -13.50
C PHE A 221 -7.17 -2.31 -12.80
N ASP A 222 -6.45 -3.25 -13.42
CA ASP A 222 -5.15 -3.75 -12.93
C ASP A 222 -4.27 -4.24 -14.10
N ALA A 223 -2.98 -4.45 -13.82
CA ALA A 223 -2.02 -5.06 -14.73
C ALA A 223 -0.92 -5.79 -13.96
N HIS A 224 -0.43 -6.88 -14.52
CA HIS A 224 0.74 -7.58 -14.00
C HIS A 224 1.62 -8.12 -15.12
N PHE A 225 2.88 -8.34 -14.80
CA PHE A 225 3.85 -8.88 -15.76
C PHE A 225 3.98 -10.39 -15.58
N ASP A 226 3.79 -11.11 -16.67
CA ASP A 226 4.07 -12.54 -16.79
C ASP A 226 5.33 -12.74 -17.64
N THR A 227 6.22 -13.63 -17.20
CA THR A 227 7.52 -13.85 -17.86
C THR A 227 7.40 -14.42 -19.29
N PHE A 228 6.28 -15.06 -19.61
CA PHE A 228 6.03 -15.70 -20.91
C PHE A 228 5.11 -14.87 -21.80
N ARG A 229 4.12 -14.19 -21.22
CA ARG A 229 3.08 -13.44 -21.94
C ARG A 229 3.32 -11.93 -21.99
N GLY A 230 4.27 -11.42 -21.20
CA GLY A 230 4.48 -10.00 -21.03
C GLY A 230 3.44 -9.38 -20.10
N VAL A 231 2.99 -8.16 -20.39
CA VAL A 231 1.98 -7.48 -19.57
C VAL A 231 0.60 -8.04 -19.85
N ILE A 232 -0.04 -8.54 -18.78
CA ILE A 232 -1.43 -8.99 -18.77
C ILE A 232 -2.26 -7.89 -18.12
N LEU A 233 -3.24 -7.37 -18.87
CA LEU A 233 -4.16 -6.33 -18.43
C LEU A 233 -5.43 -6.96 -17.88
N GLN A 234 -5.89 -6.49 -16.73
CA GLN A 234 -7.20 -6.84 -16.18
C GLN A 234 -8.20 -5.79 -16.64
N VAL A 235 -9.26 -6.23 -17.30
CA VAL A 235 -10.23 -5.31 -17.92
C VAL A 235 -11.67 -5.67 -17.59
N ARG A 236 -12.50 -4.62 -17.50
CA ARG A 236 -13.97 -4.74 -17.53
C ARG A 236 -14.49 -4.08 -18.79
N VAL A 237 -15.25 -4.79 -19.60
CA VAL A 237 -15.96 -4.22 -20.75
C VAL A 237 -17.23 -3.53 -20.27
N VAL A 238 -17.30 -2.20 -20.45
CA VAL A 238 -18.44 -1.36 -20.04
C VAL A 238 -19.42 -1.19 -21.20
N GLU A 239 -18.91 -0.95 -22.40
CA GLU A 239 -19.70 -0.84 -23.64
C GLU A 239 -18.98 -1.56 -24.78
N GLY A 240 -19.75 -2.04 -25.75
CA GLY A 240 -19.21 -2.68 -26.93
C GLY A 240 -18.74 -4.11 -26.73
N THR A 241 -17.91 -4.57 -27.64
CA THR A 241 -17.32 -5.93 -27.63
C THR A 241 -15.87 -5.85 -28.06
N LEU A 242 -15.00 -6.60 -27.38
CA LEU A 242 -13.59 -6.74 -27.67
C LEU A 242 -13.28 -8.15 -28.16
N LYS A 243 -12.49 -8.29 -29.25
CA LYS A 243 -12.15 -9.58 -29.88
C LYS A 243 -10.65 -9.74 -29.98
N THR A 244 -10.21 -10.99 -30.02
CA THR A 244 -8.83 -11.32 -30.37
C THR A 244 -8.50 -10.82 -31.78
N GLY A 245 -7.39 -10.11 -31.91
CA GLY A 245 -6.94 -9.49 -33.16
C GLY A 245 -7.31 -8.03 -33.33
N ASP A 246 -8.20 -7.48 -32.49
CA ASP A 246 -8.57 -6.07 -32.53
C ASP A 246 -7.38 -5.15 -32.21
N MET A 247 -7.37 -3.97 -32.83
CA MET A 247 -6.45 -2.88 -32.50
C MET A 247 -7.08 -1.98 -31.46
N ILE A 248 -6.53 -1.98 -30.25
CA ILE A 248 -6.98 -1.16 -29.15
C ILE A 248 -6.17 0.12 -29.03
N HIS A 249 -6.84 1.18 -28.57
CA HIS A 249 -6.27 2.49 -28.27
C HIS A 249 -6.48 2.83 -26.81
N PHE A 250 -5.42 3.23 -26.11
CA PHE A 250 -5.47 3.75 -24.75
C PHE A 250 -5.78 5.24 -24.80
N MET A 251 -6.93 5.66 -24.26
CA MET A 251 -7.43 7.04 -24.44
C MET A 251 -6.60 8.10 -23.71
N HIS A 252 -6.03 7.80 -22.55
CA HIS A 252 -5.12 8.71 -21.80
C HIS A 252 -3.67 8.50 -22.24
N GLY A 253 -3.22 7.26 -22.36
CA GLY A 253 -1.84 6.92 -22.74
C GLY A 253 -1.50 7.19 -24.20
N GLY A 254 -2.50 7.34 -25.08
CA GLY A 254 -2.34 7.65 -26.51
C GLY A 254 -1.65 6.56 -27.32
N ARG A 255 -1.52 5.33 -26.83
CA ARG A 255 -0.81 4.21 -27.47
C ARG A 255 -1.76 3.18 -28.05
N ASN A 256 -1.31 2.49 -29.09
CA ASN A 256 -2.07 1.46 -29.79
C ASN A 256 -1.40 0.12 -29.67
N TYR A 257 -2.19 -0.92 -29.41
CA TYR A 257 -1.71 -2.30 -29.33
C TYR A 257 -2.71 -3.25 -30.00
N LYS A 258 -2.20 -4.39 -30.46
CA LYS A 258 -3.03 -5.47 -30.98
C LYS A 258 -3.33 -6.47 -29.87
N VAL A 259 -4.58 -6.89 -29.75
CA VAL A 259 -4.99 -7.94 -28.81
C VAL A 259 -4.56 -9.30 -29.35
N ASP A 260 -3.58 -9.92 -28.68
CA ASP A 260 -3.08 -11.24 -29.04
C ASP A 260 -3.91 -12.37 -28.42
N GLU A 261 -4.30 -12.19 -27.13
CA GLU A 261 -5.09 -13.15 -26.37
C GLU A 261 -6.03 -12.39 -25.42
N LEU A 262 -7.20 -12.93 -25.16
CA LEU A 262 -8.12 -12.47 -24.12
C LEU A 262 -8.91 -13.64 -23.53
N GLY A 263 -9.47 -13.45 -22.34
CA GLY A 263 -10.23 -14.51 -21.69
C GLY A 263 -10.67 -14.17 -20.28
N TYR A 264 -11.12 -15.19 -19.54
CA TYR A 264 -11.52 -15.08 -18.14
C TYR A 264 -10.39 -15.42 -17.18
N ASN A 265 -10.36 -14.73 -16.06
CA ASN A 265 -9.54 -15.10 -14.92
C ASN A 265 -10.25 -16.14 -14.08
N GLN A 266 -9.87 -17.39 -14.26
CA GLN A 266 -10.11 -18.42 -13.27
C GLN A 266 -8.79 -18.69 -12.52
N ILE A 267 -8.69 -19.76 -11.76
CA ILE A 267 -7.40 -20.15 -11.15
C ILE A 267 -6.30 -20.27 -12.21
N LYS A 268 -6.70 -20.66 -13.42
CA LYS A 268 -5.86 -20.58 -14.63
C LYS A 268 -6.57 -19.67 -15.63
N LEU A 269 -5.80 -18.93 -16.40
CA LEU A 269 -6.33 -18.12 -17.48
C LEU A 269 -7.04 -19.00 -18.50
N VAL A 270 -8.31 -18.67 -18.81
CA VAL A 270 -9.15 -19.42 -19.76
C VAL A 270 -9.36 -18.55 -20.99
N PRO A 271 -8.68 -18.86 -22.12
CA PRO A 271 -8.81 -18.07 -23.34
C PRO A 271 -10.23 -18.09 -23.92
N LYS A 272 -10.67 -16.94 -24.45
CA LYS A 272 -11.92 -16.73 -25.18
C LYS A 272 -11.64 -16.09 -26.54
N LYS A 273 -12.67 -16.03 -27.37
CA LYS A 273 -12.56 -15.32 -28.66
C LYS A 273 -12.96 -13.85 -28.54
N GLN A 274 -13.82 -13.53 -27.58
CA GLN A 274 -14.32 -12.17 -27.34
C GLN A 274 -14.72 -11.98 -25.88
N LEU A 275 -14.69 -10.72 -25.42
CA LEU A 275 -15.30 -10.21 -24.19
C LEU A 275 -16.38 -9.21 -24.58
N SER A 276 -17.57 -9.33 -23.99
CA SER A 276 -18.74 -8.49 -24.23
C SER A 276 -19.05 -7.62 -23.01
N VAL A 277 -19.99 -6.69 -23.17
CA VAL A 277 -20.47 -5.81 -22.10
C VAL A 277 -20.71 -6.57 -20.79
N GLY A 278 -20.21 -6.02 -19.70
CA GLY A 278 -20.33 -6.55 -18.34
C GLY A 278 -19.33 -7.65 -17.99
N GLU A 279 -18.60 -8.21 -18.96
CA GLU A 279 -17.61 -9.24 -18.68
C GLU A 279 -16.31 -8.63 -18.12
N VAL A 280 -15.76 -9.29 -17.11
CA VAL A 280 -14.45 -9.02 -16.54
C VAL A 280 -13.50 -10.12 -17.00
N GLY A 281 -12.30 -9.75 -17.41
CA GLY A 281 -11.33 -10.70 -17.90
C GLY A 281 -9.96 -10.10 -18.11
N TYR A 282 -9.08 -10.86 -18.76
CA TYR A 282 -7.72 -10.45 -19.08
C TYR A 282 -7.51 -10.21 -20.56
N ILE A 283 -6.51 -9.37 -20.87
CA ILE A 283 -6.02 -9.11 -22.22
C ILE A 283 -4.49 -9.22 -22.24
N VAL A 284 -3.95 -9.87 -23.26
CA VAL A 284 -2.54 -9.81 -23.63
C VAL A 284 -2.44 -9.07 -24.96
N ALA A 285 -1.69 -7.97 -25.00
CA ALA A 285 -1.64 -7.07 -26.15
C ALA A 285 -0.20 -6.67 -26.52
N GLY A 286 0.79 -7.50 -26.26
CA GLY A 286 2.18 -7.24 -26.61
C GLY A 286 2.79 -5.99 -25.96
N VAL A 287 2.21 -5.49 -24.87
CA VAL A 287 2.74 -4.36 -24.09
C VAL A 287 4.03 -4.79 -23.43
N LYS A 288 5.11 -4.04 -23.65
CA LYS A 288 6.45 -4.40 -23.16
C LYS A 288 6.74 -3.87 -21.76
N SER A 289 6.11 -2.77 -21.37
CA SER A 289 6.29 -2.13 -20.06
C SER A 289 4.95 -1.63 -19.52
N VAL A 290 4.70 -1.84 -18.23
CA VAL A 290 3.51 -1.27 -17.57
C VAL A 290 3.59 0.26 -17.53
N GLN A 291 4.77 0.85 -17.57
CA GLN A 291 4.95 2.30 -17.69
C GLN A 291 4.37 2.88 -19.01
N ASP A 292 4.15 2.02 -20.01
CA ASP A 292 3.54 2.39 -21.29
C ASP A 292 2.01 2.52 -21.22
N ILE A 293 1.41 2.09 -20.13
CA ILE A 293 -0.02 2.08 -19.87
C ILE A 293 -0.32 2.80 -18.55
N GLU A 294 -1.46 3.44 -18.48
CA GLU A 294 -1.98 3.98 -17.23
C GLU A 294 -3.10 3.07 -16.72
N ILE A 295 -2.92 2.49 -15.52
CA ILE A 295 -3.97 1.68 -14.91
C ILE A 295 -5.09 2.63 -14.47
N GLY A 296 -6.33 2.33 -14.87
CA GLY A 296 -7.49 3.22 -14.78
C GLY A 296 -7.85 3.86 -16.13
N ASP A 297 -7.03 3.63 -17.18
CA ASP A 297 -7.31 4.13 -18.53
C ASP A 297 -8.46 3.38 -19.19
N THR A 298 -9.03 4.00 -20.21
CA THR A 298 -10.09 3.45 -21.02
C THR A 298 -9.51 2.93 -22.34
N LEU A 299 -9.81 1.68 -22.66
CA LEU A 299 -9.53 1.08 -23.95
C LEU A 299 -10.71 1.30 -24.90
N THR A 300 -10.40 1.69 -26.13
CA THR A 300 -11.35 1.74 -27.24
C THR A 300 -10.77 1.07 -28.47
N LEU A 301 -11.59 0.79 -29.50
CA LEU A 301 -11.08 0.29 -30.78
C LEU A 301 -10.49 1.46 -31.58
N LEU A 302 -9.36 1.21 -32.26
CA LEU A 302 -8.66 2.22 -33.04
C LEU A 302 -9.51 2.73 -34.22
N ASP A 303 -10.29 1.86 -34.85
CA ASP A 303 -11.13 2.12 -36.00
C ASP A 303 -12.53 2.65 -35.66
N LYS A 304 -13.02 2.39 -34.42
CA LYS A 304 -14.30 2.87 -33.90
C LYS A 304 -14.12 3.38 -32.48
N GLN A 305 -13.49 4.55 -32.36
CA GLN A 305 -13.19 5.14 -31.06
C GLN A 305 -14.44 5.65 -30.33
N ALA A 306 -14.44 5.50 -29.01
CA ALA A 306 -15.44 6.14 -28.15
C ALA A 306 -15.18 7.64 -28.01
N ASP A 307 -16.24 8.43 -27.83
CA ASP A 307 -16.16 9.90 -27.76
C ASP A 307 -15.49 10.41 -26.47
N ALA A 308 -15.59 9.67 -25.35
CA ALA A 308 -15.05 10.06 -24.06
C ALA A 308 -14.63 8.84 -23.24
N PRO A 309 -13.56 8.97 -22.41
CA PRO A 309 -13.14 7.92 -21.50
C PRO A 309 -14.16 7.69 -20.38
N ILE A 310 -14.04 6.56 -19.70
CA ILE A 310 -14.82 6.24 -18.50
C ILE A 310 -14.45 7.26 -17.40
N PRO A 311 -15.42 7.93 -16.77
CA PRO A 311 -15.15 8.91 -15.72
C PRO A 311 -14.58 8.27 -14.46
N GLY A 312 -13.88 9.07 -13.63
CA GLY A 312 -13.40 8.64 -12.31
C GLY A 312 -11.91 8.29 -12.25
N TYR A 313 -11.18 8.31 -13.37
CA TYR A 313 -9.73 8.12 -13.35
C TYR A 313 -9.03 9.21 -12.53
N LYS A 314 -8.24 8.76 -11.55
CA LYS A 314 -7.35 9.61 -10.74
C LYS A 314 -5.99 8.94 -10.65
N LYS A 315 -4.94 9.64 -11.06
CA LYS A 315 -3.57 9.14 -10.94
C LYS A 315 -3.18 9.05 -9.45
N ALA A 316 -2.53 7.94 -9.07
CA ALA A 316 -1.99 7.79 -7.73
C ALA A 316 -0.96 8.88 -7.45
N LYS A 317 -1.07 9.55 -6.29
CA LYS A 317 -0.09 10.53 -5.83
C LYS A 317 0.69 9.94 -4.66
N GLN A 318 2.00 9.90 -4.81
CA GLN A 318 2.88 9.51 -3.72
C GLN A 318 2.85 10.58 -2.63
N VAL A 319 2.77 10.13 -1.39
CA VAL A 319 2.71 11.01 -0.21
C VAL A 319 3.89 10.79 0.74
N VAL A 320 4.53 9.62 0.68
CA VAL A 320 5.72 9.25 1.46
C VAL A 320 6.90 9.05 0.53
N PHE A 321 8.05 9.58 0.91
CA PHE A 321 9.29 9.49 0.12
C PHE A 321 10.43 8.99 1.00
N SER A 322 11.21 8.04 0.48
CA SER A 322 12.41 7.54 1.15
C SER A 322 13.48 7.17 0.13
N SER A 323 14.75 7.32 0.49
CA SER A 323 15.85 6.88 -0.36
C SER A 323 16.28 5.48 0.03
N ILE A 324 16.47 4.61 -0.96
CA ILE A 324 16.88 3.22 -0.81
C ILE A 324 18.28 3.06 -1.41
N TYR A 325 19.20 2.57 -0.60
CA TYR A 325 20.60 2.30 -0.98
C TYR A 325 20.91 0.81 -0.78
N PRO A 326 21.68 0.19 -1.67
CA PRO A 326 22.16 -1.18 -1.45
C PRO A 326 23.22 -1.19 -0.34
N MET A 327 23.35 -2.29 0.39
CA MET A 327 24.40 -2.45 1.38
C MET A 327 25.79 -2.52 0.75
N SER A 328 25.92 -3.08 -0.44
CA SER A 328 27.14 -3.09 -1.23
C SER A 328 26.97 -2.27 -2.49
N THR A 329 27.97 -1.45 -2.84
CA THR A 329 27.96 -0.66 -4.08
C THR A 329 27.87 -1.54 -5.33
N ASP A 330 28.33 -2.78 -5.26
CA ASP A 330 28.27 -3.77 -6.36
C ASP A 330 26.83 -4.19 -6.66
N GLU A 331 25.92 -4.12 -5.66
CA GLU A 331 24.50 -4.50 -5.78
C GLU A 331 23.63 -3.39 -6.41
N TYR A 332 24.19 -2.23 -6.77
CA TYR A 332 23.44 -1.11 -7.35
C TYR A 332 22.68 -1.50 -8.64
N LEU A 333 23.31 -2.27 -9.51
CA LEU A 333 22.68 -2.73 -10.77
C LEU A 333 21.56 -3.73 -10.51
N ASP A 334 21.69 -4.55 -9.47
CA ASP A 334 20.66 -5.53 -9.12
C ASP A 334 19.48 -4.83 -8.42
N LEU A 335 19.74 -3.82 -7.57
CA LEU A 335 18.69 -2.93 -7.04
C LEU A 335 17.93 -2.21 -8.16
N THR A 336 18.65 -1.72 -9.20
CA THR A 336 18.01 -1.07 -10.35
C THR A 336 17.01 -2.02 -11.03
N LYS A 337 17.47 -3.23 -11.36
CA LYS A 337 16.62 -4.25 -12.00
C LYS A 337 15.44 -4.68 -11.13
N ALA A 338 15.66 -4.78 -9.81
CA ALA A 338 14.63 -5.14 -8.86
C ALA A 338 13.53 -4.06 -8.79
N LEU A 339 13.91 -2.79 -8.67
CA LEU A 339 12.97 -1.66 -8.68
C LEU A 339 12.20 -1.56 -10.00
N GLU A 340 12.88 -1.74 -11.15
CA GLU A 340 12.22 -1.79 -12.46
C GLU A 340 11.18 -2.91 -12.53
N LYS A 341 11.49 -4.12 -12.03
CA LYS A 341 10.55 -5.25 -11.99
C LYS A 341 9.39 -5.00 -11.04
N LEU A 342 9.64 -4.41 -9.87
CA LEU A 342 8.57 -4.06 -8.92
C LEU A 342 7.64 -3.00 -9.51
N ALA A 343 8.18 -1.94 -10.12
CA ALA A 343 7.40 -0.87 -10.74
C ALA A 343 6.57 -1.36 -11.96
N ILE A 344 6.95 -2.48 -12.59
CA ILE A 344 6.13 -3.14 -13.61
C ILE A 344 4.81 -3.66 -13.00
N ASN A 345 4.87 -4.17 -11.76
CA ASN A 345 3.72 -4.75 -11.09
C ASN A 345 3.00 -3.79 -10.12
N ASP A 346 3.62 -2.64 -9.86
CA ASP A 346 3.12 -1.63 -8.92
C ASP A 346 3.22 -0.23 -9.54
N ALA A 347 2.13 0.20 -10.15
CA ALA A 347 2.05 1.51 -10.81
C ALA A 347 2.13 2.70 -9.83
N ALA A 348 1.99 2.46 -8.54
CA ALA A 348 2.09 3.49 -7.51
C ALA A 348 3.53 3.74 -7.07
N LEU A 349 4.45 2.78 -7.27
CA LEU A 349 5.87 2.95 -6.98
C LEU A 349 6.53 3.85 -8.02
N THR A 350 7.11 4.96 -7.56
CA THR A 350 7.97 5.81 -8.38
C THR A 350 9.37 5.81 -7.82
N PHE A 351 10.39 5.87 -8.69
CA PHE A 351 11.77 5.95 -8.26
C PHE A 351 12.62 6.77 -9.23
N GLU A 352 13.57 7.49 -8.69
CA GLU A 352 14.56 8.28 -9.42
C GLU A 352 15.94 8.06 -8.82
N LYS A 353 16.99 8.30 -9.60
CA LYS A 353 18.36 8.12 -9.15
C LYS A 353 18.68 9.10 -8.02
N ASP A 354 19.28 8.58 -6.96
CA ASP A 354 19.77 9.35 -5.82
C ASP A 354 21.22 8.97 -5.52
N SER A 355 21.92 9.84 -4.82
CA SER A 355 23.31 9.60 -4.41
C SER A 355 23.59 10.22 -3.05
N SER A 356 24.29 9.47 -2.21
CA SER A 356 24.76 9.91 -0.91
C SER A 356 26.28 9.81 -0.85
N ALA A 357 26.92 10.81 -0.29
CA ALA A 357 28.37 10.78 -0.07
C ALA A 357 28.79 9.67 0.89
N ALA A 358 27.88 9.26 1.80
CA ALA A 358 28.13 8.22 2.79
C ALA A 358 27.78 6.81 2.28
N LEU A 359 26.70 6.65 1.48
CA LEU A 359 26.13 5.36 1.06
C LEU A 359 26.35 5.04 -0.42
N GLY A 360 26.83 6.00 -1.23
CA GLY A 360 27.01 5.83 -2.66
C GLY A 360 25.73 6.06 -3.46
N PHE A 361 25.58 5.31 -4.56
CA PHE A 361 24.42 5.42 -5.45
C PHE A 361 23.23 4.61 -4.93
N GLY A 362 22.04 5.17 -5.06
CA GLY A 362 20.77 4.59 -4.68
C GLY A 362 19.61 5.18 -5.47
N PHE A 363 18.42 5.07 -4.91
CA PHE A 363 17.19 5.58 -5.53
C PHE A 363 16.33 6.31 -4.51
N ARG A 364 15.81 7.47 -4.89
CA ARG A 364 14.73 8.15 -4.21
C ARG A 364 13.42 7.57 -4.67
N CYS A 365 12.66 6.96 -3.75
CA CYS A 365 11.41 6.28 -4.05
C CYS A 365 10.22 7.02 -3.44
N GLY A 366 9.11 7.02 -4.16
CA GLY A 366 7.82 7.55 -3.71
C GLY A 366 6.81 6.44 -3.49
N PHE A 367 6.06 6.52 -2.39
CA PHE A 367 5.13 5.50 -1.89
C PHE A 367 3.76 6.12 -1.57
N LEU A 368 2.71 5.30 -1.55
CA LEU A 368 1.37 5.72 -1.15
C LEU A 368 1.24 5.95 0.37
N GLY A 369 2.02 5.24 1.17
CA GLY A 369 2.02 5.33 2.62
C GLY A 369 3.16 4.50 3.22
N LEU A 370 3.18 4.37 4.54
CA LEU A 370 4.22 3.62 5.26
C LEU A 370 4.14 2.12 5.02
N LEU A 371 2.93 1.55 5.03
CA LEU A 371 2.76 0.12 4.78
C LEU A 371 3.21 -0.24 3.36
N HIS A 372 2.97 0.65 2.39
CA HIS A 372 3.48 0.47 1.02
C HIS A 372 5.02 0.48 0.99
N LEU A 373 5.68 1.40 1.72
CA LEU A 373 7.14 1.41 1.89
C LEU A 373 7.66 0.09 2.47
N ASP A 374 7.05 -0.39 3.56
CA ASP A 374 7.44 -1.63 4.24
C ASP A 374 7.30 -2.85 3.32
N VAL A 375 6.21 -2.92 2.57
CA VAL A 375 5.97 -4.00 1.60
C VAL A 375 7.03 -4.02 0.51
N ILE A 376 7.33 -2.86 -0.09
CA ILE A 376 8.36 -2.75 -1.14
C ILE A 376 9.75 -3.11 -0.58
N GLN A 377 10.07 -2.64 0.63
CA GLN A 377 11.32 -3.01 1.30
C GLN A 377 11.44 -4.53 1.49
N GLU A 378 10.41 -5.15 2.03
CA GLU A 378 10.40 -6.58 2.33
C GLU A 378 10.45 -7.41 1.04
N ARG A 379 9.77 -6.99 -0.02
CA ARG A 379 9.85 -7.62 -1.35
C ARG A 379 11.24 -7.52 -1.95
N LEU A 380 11.89 -6.35 -1.88
CA LEU A 380 13.28 -6.19 -2.35
C LEU A 380 14.24 -7.11 -1.58
N GLN A 381 14.03 -7.29 -0.28
CA GLN A 381 14.87 -8.17 0.54
C GLN A 381 14.61 -9.65 0.28
N ARG A 382 13.34 -10.07 0.16
CA ARG A 382 12.98 -11.50 0.05
C ARG A 382 13.00 -12.03 -1.39
N GLU A 383 12.43 -11.27 -2.34
CA GLU A 383 12.31 -11.73 -3.73
C GLU A 383 13.61 -11.55 -4.52
N PHE A 384 14.46 -10.57 -4.13
CA PHE A 384 15.69 -10.23 -4.84
C PHE A 384 16.96 -10.41 -4.02
N ASP A 385 16.85 -10.87 -2.76
CA ASP A 385 17.97 -11.12 -1.83
C ASP A 385 18.91 -9.91 -1.67
N LEU A 386 18.33 -8.68 -1.60
CA LEU A 386 19.07 -7.44 -1.52
C LEU A 386 19.20 -6.96 -0.06
N GLY A 387 20.42 -6.67 0.36
CA GLY A 387 20.67 -5.93 1.59
C GLY A 387 20.43 -4.43 1.37
N LEU A 388 19.57 -3.80 2.17
CA LEU A 388 19.14 -2.42 1.96
C LEU A 388 19.40 -1.52 3.16
N VAL A 389 19.75 -0.27 2.88
CA VAL A 389 19.72 0.86 3.82
C VAL A 389 18.67 1.85 3.32
N ILE A 390 17.70 2.17 4.16
CA ILE A 390 16.58 3.03 3.82
C ILE A 390 16.68 4.29 4.65
N SER A 391 16.56 5.47 4.02
CA SER A 391 16.55 6.76 4.74
C SER A 391 15.24 6.94 5.51
N ALA A 392 15.22 7.83 6.50
CA ALA A 392 14.00 8.20 7.18
C ALA A 392 12.92 8.63 6.18
N PRO A 393 11.67 8.15 6.32
CA PRO A 393 10.58 8.57 5.46
C PRO A 393 10.32 10.08 5.63
N SER A 394 9.95 10.73 4.54
CA SER A 394 9.63 12.15 4.51
C SER A 394 8.38 12.41 3.68
N VAL A 395 7.77 13.57 3.89
CA VAL A 395 6.68 14.08 3.06
C VAL A 395 7.22 15.13 2.09
N LYS A 396 6.43 15.47 1.09
CA LYS A 396 6.75 16.56 0.16
C LYS A 396 6.35 17.91 0.77
N TYR A 397 7.33 18.78 0.96
CA TYR A 397 7.13 20.17 1.42
C TYR A 397 7.09 21.11 0.22
N LYS A 398 6.29 22.16 0.30
CA LYS A 398 6.31 23.26 -0.68
C LYS A 398 6.95 24.46 -0.06
N ILE A 399 7.97 24.99 -0.72
CA ILE A 399 8.78 26.10 -0.25
C ILE A 399 8.61 27.25 -1.19
N LEU A 400 8.07 28.36 -0.69
CA LEU A 400 8.05 29.64 -1.41
C LEU A 400 9.37 30.34 -1.14
N LEU A 401 10.11 30.61 -2.18
CA LEU A 401 11.36 31.39 -2.12
C LEU A 401 11.05 32.89 -2.21
N ARG A 402 11.98 33.72 -1.74
CA ARG A 402 11.85 35.19 -1.76
C ARG A 402 11.82 35.80 -3.17
N ASP A 403 12.26 35.06 -4.18
CA ASP A 403 12.12 35.43 -5.59
C ASP A 403 10.72 35.17 -6.17
N GLY A 404 9.81 34.59 -5.37
CA GLY A 404 8.45 34.24 -5.74
C GLY A 404 8.31 32.85 -6.36
N THR A 405 9.40 32.09 -6.52
CA THR A 405 9.32 30.71 -7.03
C THR A 405 8.89 29.74 -5.93
N THR A 406 8.07 28.74 -6.30
CA THR A 406 7.68 27.64 -5.39
C THR A 406 8.43 26.38 -5.80
N VAL A 407 9.13 25.77 -4.85
CA VAL A 407 9.88 24.53 -5.04
C VAL A 407 9.27 23.43 -4.18
N ASP A 408 9.05 22.26 -4.78
CA ASP A 408 8.67 21.05 -4.06
C ASP A 408 9.92 20.33 -3.57
N VAL A 409 10.00 20.05 -2.26
CA VAL A 409 11.14 19.38 -1.64
C VAL A 409 10.67 18.20 -0.80
N ASP A 410 11.12 17.01 -1.14
CA ASP A 410 10.92 15.77 -0.39
C ASP A 410 12.24 15.19 0.14
N ASN A 411 13.37 15.57 -0.44
CA ASN A 411 14.70 15.14 -0.04
C ASN A 411 15.43 16.27 0.71
N PRO A 412 15.93 16.04 1.94
CA PRO A 412 16.69 17.01 2.70
C PRO A 412 17.91 17.58 1.98
N SER A 413 18.50 16.83 1.03
CA SER A 413 19.66 17.29 0.24
C SER A 413 19.34 18.47 -0.67
N TYR A 414 18.07 18.61 -1.09
CA TYR A 414 17.60 19.72 -1.94
C TYR A 414 16.99 20.88 -1.15
N TRP A 415 17.14 20.86 0.20
CA TRP A 415 16.65 21.96 1.03
C TRP A 415 17.35 23.27 0.68
N PRO A 416 16.60 24.34 0.30
CA PRO A 416 17.19 25.63 -0.07
C PRO A 416 17.93 26.29 1.09
N ASP A 417 18.81 27.24 0.77
CA ASP A 417 19.44 28.07 1.79
C ASP A 417 18.37 28.76 2.65
N PRO A 418 18.44 28.67 4.00
CA PRO A 418 17.45 29.27 4.89
C PRO A 418 17.21 30.77 4.66
N THR A 419 18.21 31.50 4.13
CA THR A 419 18.09 32.93 3.84
C THR A 419 17.24 33.22 2.60
N SER A 420 17.08 32.26 1.69
CA SER A 420 16.26 32.36 0.48
C SER A 420 14.81 31.99 0.69
N ILE A 421 14.48 31.33 1.80
CA ILE A 421 13.12 30.86 2.12
C ILE A 421 12.28 32.03 2.62
N ASP A 422 11.09 32.19 2.04
CA ASP A 422 10.05 33.11 2.54
C ASP A 422 9.04 32.34 3.39
N LYS A 423 8.47 31.25 2.86
CA LYS A 423 7.42 30.46 3.53
C LYS A 423 7.56 28.97 3.22
N THR A 424 7.33 28.14 4.22
CA THR A 424 7.24 26.69 4.07
C THR A 424 5.81 26.21 4.35
N THR A 425 5.35 25.21 3.59
CA THR A 425 4.06 24.54 3.80
C THR A 425 4.25 23.04 3.79
N GLU A 426 3.46 22.36 4.62
CA GLU A 426 3.43 20.90 4.75
C GLU A 426 2.05 20.33 4.43
N PRO A 427 1.97 19.06 3.96
CA PRO A 427 0.70 18.41 3.70
C PRO A 427 0.01 18.07 5.01
N TYR A 428 -1.29 18.39 5.10
CA TYR A 428 -2.17 18.03 6.19
C TYR A 428 -3.08 16.87 5.81
N ILE A 429 -3.52 16.16 6.81
CA ILE A 429 -4.50 15.09 6.71
C ILE A 429 -5.67 15.36 7.64
N LYS A 430 -6.82 14.84 7.28
CA LYS A 430 -7.97 14.67 8.15
C LYS A 430 -8.01 13.23 8.62
N ALA A 431 -7.63 13.02 9.85
CA ALA A 431 -7.62 11.72 10.52
C ALA A 431 -9.00 11.42 11.11
N ALA A 432 -9.45 10.18 10.99
CA ALA A 432 -10.62 9.61 11.63
C ALA A 432 -10.18 8.45 12.53
N ILE A 433 -10.42 8.57 13.84
CA ILE A 433 -10.03 7.56 14.83
C ILE A 433 -11.29 7.07 15.52
N ILE A 434 -11.62 5.80 15.38
CA ILE A 434 -12.73 5.21 16.14
C ILE A 434 -12.17 4.42 17.32
N THR A 435 -12.67 4.70 18.52
CA THR A 435 -12.19 4.10 19.76
C THR A 435 -13.34 3.96 20.77
N PRO A 436 -13.28 3.02 21.72
CA PRO A 436 -14.16 3.01 22.87
C PRO A 436 -14.07 4.31 23.68
N GLU A 437 -15.18 4.75 24.27
CA GLU A 437 -15.30 6.01 25.00
C GLU A 437 -14.23 6.18 26.09
N GLU A 438 -13.83 5.09 26.76
CA GLU A 438 -12.81 5.10 27.83
C GLU A 438 -11.42 5.58 27.37
N TYR A 439 -11.09 5.46 26.07
CA TYR A 439 -9.78 5.85 25.53
C TYR A 439 -9.78 7.21 24.83
N VAL A 440 -10.94 7.88 24.68
CA VAL A 440 -11.06 9.15 23.93
C VAL A 440 -10.10 10.22 24.46
N GLY A 441 -10.00 10.35 25.80
CA GLY A 441 -9.09 11.32 26.41
C GLY A 441 -7.62 11.11 26.02
N ALA A 442 -7.17 9.86 26.03
CA ALA A 442 -5.80 9.50 25.65
C ALA A 442 -5.55 9.70 24.14
N VAL A 443 -6.55 9.38 23.30
CA VAL A 443 -6.48 9.61 21.85
C VAL A 443 -6.41 11.10 21.52
N MET A 444 -7.22 11.94 22.17
CA MET A 444 -7.18 13.38 21.97
C MET A 444 -5.84 13.99 22.40
N GLU A 445 -5.23 13.48 23.48
CA GLU A 445 -3.90 13.92 23.92
C GLU A 445 -2.83 13.51 22.89
N LEU A 446 -2.87 12.26 22.40
CA LEU A 446 -1.97 11.79 21.34
C LEU A 446 -2.07 12.67 20.09
N CYS A 447 -3.28 13.00 19.62
CA CYS A 447 -3.46 13.91 18.49
C CYS A 447 -2.85 15.30 18.76
N ARG A 448 -2.97 15.82 20.00
CA ARG A 448 -2.40 17.10 20.38
C ARG A 448 -0.88 17.10 20.40
N GLU A 449 -0.25 16.02 20.88
CA GLU A 449 1.20 15.83 20.82
C GLU A 449 1.71 15.78 19.38
N HIS A 450 0.87 15.34 18.44
CA HIS A 450 1.15 15.28 17.00
C HIS A 450 0.63 16.50 16.23
N ARG A 451 0.54 17.67 16.89
CA ARG A 451 0.25 18.96 16.27
C ARG A 451 -1.11 19.05 15.59
N SER A 452 -2.12 18.42 16.16
CA SER A 452 -3.49 18.57 15.67
C SER A 452 -4.00 20.01 15.82
N ASP A 453 -4.51 20.59 14.73
CA ASP A 453 -5.10 21.94 14.71
C ASP A 453 -6.55 21.95 15.19
N SER A 454 -7.30 20.88 14.92
CA SER A 454 -8.71 20.76 15.27
C SER A 454 -9.06 19.34 15.68
N GLN A 455 -9.98 19.22 16.62
CA GLN A 455 -10.49 17.92 17.08
C GLN A 455 -12.00 18.02 17.26
N THR A 456 -12.74 17.10 16.67
CA THR A 456 -14.18 16.95 16.85
C THR A 456 -14.50 15.52 17.24
N MET A 457 -15.54 15.34 18.03
CA MET A 457 -16.00 14.02 18.49
C MET A 457 -17.42 13.79 18.01
N ASN A 458 -17.65 12.61 17.44
CA ASN A 458 -18.97 12.12 17.10
C ASN A 458 -19.21 10.82 17.88
N TYR A 459 -20.25 10.77 18.68
CA TYR A 459 -20.63 9.56 19.37
C TYR A 459 -21.33 8.63 18.38
N LEU A 460 -20.78 7.45 18.22
CA LEU A 460 -21.35 6.36 17.43
C LEU A 460 -22.16 5.44 18.35
N SER A 461 -22.84 4.46 17.76
CA SER A 461 -23.55 3.46 18.54
C SER A 461 -22.60 2.61 19.40
N ALA A 462 -23.15 1.92 20.41
CA ALA A 462 -22.45 0.93 21.23
C ALA A 462 -21.24 1.43 22.06
N GLY A 463 -21.22 2.71 22.48
CA GLY A 463 -20.17 3.25 23.36
C GLY A 463 -18.84 3.50 22.63
N ARG A 464 -18.89 3.69 21.32
CA ARG A 464 -17.77 4.11 20.49
C ARG A 464 -17.83 5.59 20.15
N VAL A 465 -16.67 6.17 19.96
CA VAL A 465 -16.52 7.59 19.59
C VAL A 465 -15.58 7.68 18.40
N GLU A 466 -16.01 8.43 17.39
CA GLU A 466 -15.17 8.86 16.29
C GLU A 466 -14.52 10.19 16.64
N VAL A 467 -13.20 10.22 16.73
CA VAL A 467 -12.41 11.45 16.90
C VAL A 467 -11.88 11.84 15.52
N LYS A 468 -12.38 12.97 14.99
CA LYS A 468 -11.82 13.58 13.77
C LYS A 468 -10.79 14.62 14.16
N SER A 469 -9.63 14.59 13.50
CA SER A 469 -8.51 15.46 13.82
C SER A 469 -7.78 15.88 12.53
N GLU A 470 -7.47 17.16 12.40
CA GLU A 470 -6.66 17.65 11.30
C GLU A 470 -5.23 17.85 11.79
N MET A 471 -4.28 17.18 11.16
CA MET A 471 -2.87 17.18 11.59
C MET A 471 -1.90 17.04 10.43
N PRO A 472 -0.63 17.44 10.58
CA PRO A 472 0.37 17.25 9.54
C PRO A 472 0.64 15.77 9.24
N LEU A 473 0.68 15.40 7.96
CA LEU A 473 0.99 14.03 7.55
C LEU A 473 2.37 13.56 8.07
N GLY A 474 3.37 14.46 8.09
CA GLY A 474 4.71 14.13 8.59
C GLY A 474 4.75 13.69 10.05
N GLU A 475 3.78 14.10 10.86
CA GLU A 475 3.70 13.70 12.28
C GLU A 475 3.13 12.29 12.46
N VAL A 476 2.37 11.81 11.49
CA VAL A 476 1.76 10.47 11.53
C VAL A 476 2.73 9.39 11.03
N LEU A 477 3.71 9.77 10.21
CA LEU A 477 4.71 8.85 9.66
C LEU A 477 5.61 8.20 10.72
N PHE A 478 5.66 8.77 11.92
CA PHE A 478 6.51 8.28 13.00
C PHE A 478 5.65 7.89 14.20
N ASP A 479 5.73 6.66 14.61
CA ASP A 479 5.20 6.03 15.82
C ASP A 479 3.73 6.31 16.22
N PHE A 480 2.98 7.16 15.47
CA PHE A 480 1.60 7.51 15.80
C PHE A 480 0.69 6.29 15.89
N TYR A 481 0.74 5.41 14.87
CA TYR A 481 -0.10 4.22 14.82
C TYR A 481 0.24 3.22 15.93
N GLY A 482 1.53 3.00 16.19
CA GLY A 482 2.00 2.16 17.29
C GLY A 482 1.55 2.67 18.65
N LYS A 483 1.69 3.98 18.90
CA LYS A 483 1.20 4.64 20.11
C LYS A 483 -0.32 4.54 20.23
N LEU A 484 -1.06 4.78 19.15
CA LEU A 484 -2.50 4.66 19.14
C LEU A 484 -2.94 3.25 19.56
N LYS A 485 -2.37 2.22 18.95
CA LYS A 485 -2.65 0.82 19.31
C LYS A 485 -2.32 0.53 20.78
N MET A 486 -1.21 1.03 21.27
CA MET A 486 -0.78 0.83 22.66
C MET A 486 -1.75 1.48 23.65
N ILE A 487 -2.12 2.76 23.46
CA ILE A 487 -3.00 3.50 24.40
C ILE A 487 -4.44 2.99 24.36
N THR A 488 -4.88 2.46 23.21
CA THR A 488 -6.23 1.90 23.05
C THR A 488 -6.28 0.38 23.24
N ARG A 489 -5.19 -0.25 23.65
CA ARG A 489 -5.06 -1.71 23.80
C ARG A 489 -5.46 -2.50 22.55
N GLY A 490 -5.22 -1.91 21.37
CA GLY A 490 -5.56 -2.50 20.08
C GLY A 490 -6.98 -2.18 19.57
N TYR A 491 -7.83 -1.55 20.37
CA TYR A 491 -9.22 -1.22 20.00
C TYR A 491 -9.36 0.04 19.14
N GLY A 492 -8.31 0.87 19.03
CA GLY A 492 -8.34 2.07 18.19
C GLY A 492 -8.10 1.73 16.71
N SER A 493 -9.04 2.11 15.85
CA SER A 493 -8.84 2.11 14.41
C SER A 493 -8.48 3.51 13.91
N PHE A 494 -7.70 3.59 12.85
CA PHE A 494 -7.20 4.83 12.28
C PHE A 494 -7.32 4.82 10.77
N ASP A 495 -7.89 5.88 10.24
CA ASP A 495 -7.96 6.16 8.83
C ASP A 495 -7.66 7.64 8.57
N TYR A 496 -7.23 8.02 7.38
CA TYR A 496 -6.94 9.41 7.05
C TYR A 496 -7.13 9.71 5.57
N GLU A 497 -7.45 10.97 5.28
CA GLU A 497 -7.47 11.50 3.92
C GLU A 497 -6.56 12.73 3.81
N PRO A 498 -5.75 12.85 2.74
CA PRO A 498 -4.98 14.07 2.50
C PRO A 498 -5.91 15.25 2.22
N ILE A 499 -5.59 16.39 2.84
CA ILE A 499 -6.28 17.65 2.60
C ILE A 499 -5.32 18.68 2.00
N GLU A 500 -5.41 19.96 2.38
CA GLU A 500 -4.58 21.04 1.84
C GLU A 500 -3.18 21.08 2.46
N TYR A 501 -2.32 21.90 1.85
CA TYR A 501 -1.03 22.30 2.43
C TYR A 501 -1.21 23.51 3.34
N ARG A 502 -0.64 23.45 4.55
CA ARG A 502 -0.69 24.56 5.53
C ARG A 502 0.69 25.10 5.87
N PRO A 503 0.79 26.40 6.26
CA PRO A 503 2.04 27.01 6.69
C PRO A 503 2.64 26.29 7.89
N THR A 504 3.99 26.13 7.85
CA THR A 504 4.72 25.42 8.91
C THR A 504 6.11 26.00 9.09
N ASN A 505 6.76 25.67 10.21
CA ASN A 505 8.15 26.03 10.50
C ASN A 505 9.05 24.79 10.44
N ILE A 506 9.27 24.27 9.24
CA ILE A 506 10.17 23.14 9.02
C ILE A 506 11.60 23.58 8.93
N VAL A 507 12.49 22.79 9.50
CA VAL A 507 13.94 22.98 9.45
C VAL A 507 14.64 21.70 9.01
N LYS A 508 15.77 21.86 8.32
CA LYS A 508 16.68 20.77 8.03
C LYS A 508 17.59 20.54 9.23
N VAL A 509 17.65 19.31 9.70
CA VAL A 509 18.62 18.88 10.72
C VAL A 509 19.68 18.01 10.07
N ASP A 510 20.92 18.43 10.19
CA ASP A 510 22.09 17.67 9.73
C ASP A 510 22.70 16.91 10.91
N ILE A 511 22.97 15.62 10.73
CA ILE A 511 23.69 14.79 11.69
C ILE A 511 25.16 14.77 11.32
N LEU A 512 26.02 15.20 12.27
CA LEU A 512 27.46 15.22 12.08
C LEU A 512 28.13 14.15 12.94
N VAL A 513 28.93 13.31 12.33
CA VAL A 513 29.80 12.34 13.01
C VAL A 513 31.25 12.80 12.90
N ASN A 514 31.91 12.99 14.03
CA ASN A 514 33.27 13.58 14.08
C ASN A 514 33.40 14.96 13.37
N LYS A 515 32.31 15.76 13.35
CA LYS A 515 32.15 17.05 12.70
C LYS A 515 31.94 17.01 11.17
N GLU A 516 31.86 15.84 10.58
CA GLU A 516 31.52 15.66 9.16
C GLU A 516 30.04 15.36 9.02
N PRO A 517 29.30 16.07 8.15
CA PRO A 517 27.89 15.81 7.95
C PRO A 517 27.69 14.45 7.26
N VAL A 518 26.66 13.73 7.71
CA VAL A 518 26.22 12.45 7.12
C VAL A 518 24.89 12.70 6.45
N ASP A 519 24.91 12.93 5.16
CA ASP A 519 23.77 13.32 4.34
C ASP A 519 22.59 12.31 4.42
N ALA A 520 22.88 11.02 4.43
CA ALA A 520 21.89 9.96 4.57
C ALA A 520 21.10 9.97 5.89
N LEU A 521 21.61 10.67 6.92
CA LEU A 521 20.97 10.84 8.23
C LEU A 521 20.37 12.24 8.40
N SER A 522 20.45 13.11 7.40
CA SER A 522 19.79 14.41 7.42
C SER A 522 18.28 14.23 7.23
N TYR A 523 17.46 15.02 7.93
CA TYR A 523 16.01 14.94 7.85
C TYR A 523 15.34 16.31 8.00
N LEU A 524 14.08 16.38 7.59
CA LEU A 524 13.22 17.56 7.72
C LEU A 524 12.25 17.34 8.88
N VAL A 525 12.11 18.34 9.74
CA VAL A 525 11.28 18.24 10.94
C VAL A 525 10.78 19.62 11.37
N HIS A 526 9.64 19.67 12.07
CA HIS A 526 9.16 20.89 12.70
C HIS A 526 10.17 21.38 13.75
N ARG A 527 10.43 22.71 13.78
CA ARG A 527 11.47 23.31 14.62
C ARG A 527 11.36 22.94 16.10
N ASP A 528 10.14 22.85 16.63
CA ASP A 528 9.91 22.55 18.05
C ASP A 528 10.34 21.13 18.43
N LYS A 529 10.24 20.18 17.50
CA LYS A 529 10.64 18.78 17.70
C LYS A 529 12.10 18.49 17.32
N ALA A 530 12.76 19.43 16.64
CA ALA A 530 14.10 19.25 16.07
C ALA A 530 15.14 18.82 17.12
N ARG A 531 15.14 19.46 18.30
CA ARG A 531 16.12 19.18 19.36
C ARG A 531 15.94 17.77 19.97
N ALA A 532 14.70 17.41 20.29
CA ALA A 532 14.39 16.11 20.92
C ALA A 532 14.77 14.97 19.97
N ARG A 533 14.38 15.09 18.70
CA ARG A 533 14.67 14.09 17.69
C ARG A 533 16.18 14.01 17.38
N ALA A 534 16.87 15.14 17.26
CA ALA A 534 18.32 15.16 17.06
C ALA A 534 19.09 14.53 18.23
N LEU A 535 18.63 14.70 19.47
CA LEU A 535 19.22 14.08 20.64
C LEU A 535 19.07 12.55 20.58
N HIS A 536 17.88 12.07 20.28
CA HIS A 536 17.59 10.64 20.12
C HIS A 536 18.51 10.02 19.05
N TYR A 537 18.61 10.61 17.85
CA TYR A 537 19.54 10.15 16.80
C TYR A 537 20.99 10.11 17.27
N CYS A 538 21.45 11.16 17.97
CA CYS A 538 22.81 11.20 18.49
C CYS A 538 23.11 10.10 19.50
N GLU A 539 22.14 9.77 20.36
CA GLU A 539 22.26 8.72 21.38
C GLU A 539 22.27 7.33 20.74
N GLN A 540 21.36 7.04 19.84
CA GLN A 540 21.30 5.78 19.08
C GLN A 540 22.59 5.53 18.28
N LEU A 541 23.09 6.56 17.57
CA LEU A 541 24.36 6.46 16.87
C LEU A 541 25.55 6.23 17.83
N ALA A 542 25.50 6.85 19.02
CA ALA A 542 26.56 6.68 19.99
C ALA A 542 26.61 5.24 20.58
N GLU A 543 25.49 4.57 20.62
CA GLU A 543 25.39 3.16 21.03
C GLU A 543 25.80 2.21 19.89
N ALA A 544 25.37 2.49 18.65
CA ALA A 544 25.59 1.63 17.50
C ALA A 544 27.01 1.71 16.90
N ILE A 545 27.65 2.88 16.97
CA ILE A 545 29.01 3.07 16.45
C ILE A 545 30.05 2.54 17.47
N PRO A 546 30.96 1.65 17.06
CA PRO A 546 31.99 1.10 17.97
C PRO A 546 32.93 2.18 18.51
N ARG A 547 33.41 1.98 19.72
CA ARG A 547 34.42 2.87 20.33
C ARG A 547 35.71 2.85 19.53
N HIS A 548 36.28 4.02 19.31
CA HIS A 548 37.58 4.21 18.67
C HIS A 548 38.66 4.61 19.68
N GLN A 549 39.90 4.77 19.22
CA GLN A 549 41.03 5.23 20.05
C GLN A 549 40.94 6.72 20.43
N PHE A 550 40.08 7.47 19.76
CA PHE A 550 39.83 8.89 20.00
C PHE A 550 38.34 9.14 20.28
N LYS A 551 38.07 10.34 20.81
CA LYS A 551 36.70 10.77 21.14
C LYS A 551 35.95 11.15 19.86
N ILE A 552 34.79 10.57 19.63
CA ILE A 552 33.93 10.89 18.48
C ILE A 552 32.71 11.69 18.97
N PRO A 553 32.60 12.98 18.64
CA PRO A 553 31.38 13.74 18.86
C PRO A 553 30.36 13.38 17.77
N ILE A 554 29.13 13.12 18.17
CA ILE A 554 27.95 13.02 17.31
C ILE A 554 27.10 14.23 17.63
N GLN A 555 26.64 14.96 16.61
CA GLN A 555 26.01 16.26 16.79
C GLN A 555 24.84 16.41 15.82
N GLY A 556 23.72 16.96 16.28
CA GLY A 556 22.65 17.43 15.42
C GLY A 556 22.76 18.93 15.28
N ALA A 557 22.65 19.44 14.05
CA ALA A 557 22.80 20.86 13.75
C ALA A 557 21.70 21.37 12.81
N ILE A 558 21.31 22.63 12.99
CA ILE A 558 20.44 23.39 12.09
C ILE A 558 21.24 24.56 11.53
N GLY A 559 21.49 24.59 10.21
CA GLY A 559 22.22 25.69 9.58
C GLY A 559 23.59 25.96 10.23
N GLY A 560 24.27 24.95 10.78
CA GLY A 560 25.56 25.07 11.47
C GLY A 560 25.46 25.26 12.99
N GLU A 561 24.34 25.61 13.56
CA GLU A 561 24.09 25.68 14.99
C GLU A 561 23.85 24.28 15.59
N ILE A 562 24.65 23.90 16.59
CA ILE A 562 24.54 22.59 17.23
C ILE A 562 23.39 22.61 18.25
N ILE A 563 22.34 21.83 18.01
CA ILE A 563 21.15 21.73 18.87
C ILE A 563 21.15 20.51 19.79
N ALA A 564 21.88 19.44 19.42
CA ALA A 564 22.00 18.22 20.19
C ALA A 564 23.41 17.63 20.09
N ARG A 565 23.82 16.84 21.10
CA ARG A 565 25.14 16.23 21.11
C ARG A 565 25.18 14.98 21.98
N ALA A 566 25.73 13.89 21.43
CA ALA A 566 26.24 12.73 22.15
C ALA A 566 27.73 12.56 21.91
N THR A 567 28.39 11.69 22.68
CA THR A 567 29.83 11.51 22.52
C THR A 567 30.24 10.08 22.82
N ILE A 568 30.86 9.43 21.85
CA ILE A 568 31.46 8.12 22.02
C ILE A 568 32.80 8.29 22.74
N GLN A 569 32.94 7.67 23.92
CA GLN A 569 34.16 7.73 24.69
C GLN A 569 35.23 6.80 24.09
N PRO A 570 36.49 7.24 24.03
CA PRO A 570 37.56 6.43 23.45
C PRO A 570 37.93 5.25 24.33
N PHE A 571 38.46 4.18 23.72
CA PHE A 571 39.16 3.16 24.51
C PHE A 571 40.27 3.80 25.34
N ARG A 572 40.27 3.56 26.63
CA ARG A 572 41.35 3.94 27.55
C ARG A 572 42.21 2.74 27.84
N LYS A 573 43.46 2.74 27.36
CA LYS A 573 44.49 1.86 27.91
C LYS A 573 45.03 2.53 29.14
N ASP A 574 45.01 1.88 30.31
CA ASP A 574 45.65 2.41 31.50
C ASP A 574 47.16 2.30 31.33
N VAL A 575 47.76 3.43 30.86
CA VAL A 575 49.22 3.53 30.67
C VAL A 575 49.96 3.69 31.99
N THR A 576 49.20 3.87 33.08
CA THR A 576 49.77 4.11 34.43
C THR A 576 49.67 2.88 35.34
N ALA A 577 48.98 1.80 34.92
CA ALA A 577 48.78 0.57 35.74
C ALA A 577 50.08 -0.10 36.20
N LYS A 578 51.17 0.06 35.49
CA LYS A 578 52.48 -0.52 35.84
C LYS A 578 53.39 0.44 36.60
N LEU A 579 52.90 1.63 36.98
CA LEU A 579 53.70 2.58 37.78
C LEU A 579 53.41 2.35 39.26
N TYR A 580 54.42 1.86 40.00
CA TYR A 580 54.40 1.78 41.44
C TYR A 580 54.29 3.18 42.06
N GLY A 581 53.47 3.34 43.10
CA GLY A 581 53.03 4.63 43.63
C GLY A 581 54.19 5.61 43.97
N GLY A 582 54.05 6.87 43.50
CA GLY A 582 54.84 8.01 43.93
C GLY A 582 55.39 8.91 42.83
N ASP A 583 55.65 8.42 41.60
CA ASP A 583 56.19 9.26 40.53
C ASP A 583 55.10 9.99 39.71
N VAL A 584 54.60 11.08 40.28
CA VAL A 584 53.57 11.95 39.66
C VAL A 584 54.03 12.54 38.33
N THR A 585 55.34 12.85 38.22
CA THR A 585 55.92 13.48 37.01
C THR A 585 55.90 12.49 35.83
N ARG A 586 56.29 11.24 36.07
CA ARG A 586 56.27 10.18 35.03
C ARG A 586 54.85 9.82 34.62
N LYS A 587 53.92 9.79 35.58
CA LYS A 587 52.47 9.59 35.33
C LYS A 587 51.93 10.68 34.42
N ASN A 588 52.21 11.95 34.71
CA ASN A 588 51.75 13.08 33.89
C ASN A 588 52.39 13.04 32.50
N LYS A 589 53.69 12.75 32.34
CA LYS A 589 54.34 12.61 31.03
C LYS A 589 53.70 11.49 30.18
N LEU A 590 53.38 10.35 30.77
CA LEU A 590 52.74 9.26 30.03
C LEU A 590 51.30 9.62 29.60
N LEU A 591 50.52 10.29 30.45
CA LEU A 591 49.20 10.79 30.15
C LEU A 591 49.25 11.85 29.04
N GLU A 592 50.23 12.74 29.08
CA GLU A 592 50.43 13.76 28.05
C GLU A 592 50.86 13.16 26.70
N LYS A 593 51.74 12.15 26.71
CA LYS A 593 52.10 11.39 25.50
C LYS A 593 50.92 10.66 24.91
N GLN A 594 50.06 10.06 25.74
CA GLN A 594 48.81 9.43 25.32
C GLN A 594 47.85 10.49 24.71
N LYS A 595 47.71 11.67 25.33
CA LYS A 595 46.87 12.75 24.85
C LYS A 595 47.35 13.27 23.49
N ARG A 596 48.65 13.46 23.31
CA ARG A 596 49.26 13.89 22.01
C ARG A 596 49.09 12.80 20.93
N GLY A 597 49.27 11.52 21.27
CA GLY A 597 49.04 10.39 20.37
C GLY A 597 47.60 10.31 19.88
N LYS A 598 46.64 10.47 20.79
CA LYS A 598 45.22 10.53 20.44
C LYS A 598 44.83 11.72 19.59
N ALA A 599 45.44 12.90 19.82
CA ALA A 599 45.24 14.08 19.00
C ALA A 599 45.73 13.88 17.56
N LYS A 600 46.92 13.25 17.36
CA LYS A 600 47.40 12.87 16.03
C LYS A 600 46.50 11.86 15.33
N MET A 601 46.05 10.79 16.03
CA MET A 601 45.13 9.82 15.45
C MET A 601 43.79 10.41 15.03
N LYS A 602 43.32 11.44 15.74
CA LYS A 602 42.09 12.16 15.38
C LYS A 602 42.23 12.96 14.07
N GLN A 603 43.41 13.44 13.73
CA GLN A 603 43.69 14.19 12.48
C GLN A 603 43.68 13.28 11.24
N PHE A 604 43.99 12.00 11.38
CA PHE A 604 44.12 11.04 10.28
C PHE A 604 43.08 9.93 10.27
N GLY A 605 42.20 9.84 11.31
CA GLY A 605 41.22 8.79 11.44
C GLY A 605 39.88 9.19 10.80
N SER A 606 39.52 8.60 9.69
CA SER A 606 38.12 8.55 9.24
C SER A 606 37.31 7.66 10.18
N VAL A 607 36.11 8.10 10.51
CA VAL A 607 35.16 7.28 11.27
C VAL A 607 34.30 6.55 10.26
N ASN A 608 34.54 5.25 10.12
CA ASN A 608 33.65 4.42 9.32
C ASN A 608 32.40 4.13 10.17
N ILE A 609 31.24 4.56 9.67
CA ILE A 609 29.94 4.29 10.29
C ILE A 609 29.49 2.93 9.81
N PRO A 610 29.36 1.94 10.71
CA PRO A 610 28.87 0.61 10.31
C PRO A 610 27.44 0.71 9.78
N GLN A 611 27.11 -0.06 8.77
CA GLN A 611 25.76 -0.12 8.20
C GLN A 611 24.69 -0.43 9.26
N LYS A 612 25.03 -1.30 10.25
CA LYS A 612 24.16 -1.55 11.40
C LYS A 612 23.78 -0.29 12.19
N ALA A 613 24.62 0.74 12.19
CA ALA A 613 24.32 2.00 12.87
C ALA A 613 23.25 2.81 12.10
N PHE A 614 23.26 2.80 10.77
CA PHE A 614 22.19 3.38 9.97
C PHE A 614 20.87 2.65 10.23
N ILE A 615 20.89 1.32 10.19
CA ILE A 615 19.70 0.48 10.39
C ILE A 615 19.13 0.66 11.81
N SER A 616 19.97 0.72 12.86
CA SER A 616 19.49 0.87 14.24
C SER A 616 18.81 2.21 14.48
N VAL A 617 19.33 3.29 13.91
CA VAL A 617 18.75 4.63 14.04
C VAL A 617 17.42 4.74 13.29
N LEU A 618 17.35 4.16 12.10
CA LEU A 618 16.17 4.26 11.24
C LEU A 618 15.05 3.29 11.65
N ARG A 619 15.39 2.13 12.26
CA ARG A 619 14.40 1.19 12.82
C ARG A 619 13.82 1.63 14.15
N SER A 620 14.59 2.30 15.00
CA SER A 620 14.09 2.78 16.31
C SER A 620 13.01 3.87 16.20
N GLU A 621 12.70 4.33 15.00
CA GLU A 621 11.56 5.22 14.73
C GLU A 621 10.31 4.44 14.29
N GLN A 622 10.45 3.14 13.97
CA GLN A 622 9.34 2.28 13.54
C GLN A 622 8.83 1.38 14.68
N ASP A 623 9.65 1.15 15.73
CA ASP A 623 9.30 0.44 16.96
C ASP A 623 8.85 1.44 18.07
#